data_d0749e79cb7527a36c34a91c033edde3
#
_entry.id   d0749e79cb7527a36c34a91c033edde3
#
_cell.length_a   1.000
_cell.length_b   1.000
_cell.length_c   1.000
_cell.angle_alpha   90.00
_cell.angle_beta   90.00
_cell.angle_gamma   90.00
#
_symmetry.space_group_name_H-M   'P 1'
#
loop_
_entity.id
_entity.type
_entity.pdbx_description
1 polymer ?
#
loop_
_entity_poly.entity_id
_entity_poly.type
_entity_poly.pdbx_seq_one_letter_code
_entity_poly.pdbx_strand_id
1 'polypeptide(L)'
;VLPRGPELWDPSKSAWNENNTDGIFTCELIESYLRLTKGVQRGQLVKLRMWQADTICDILRLEPGGRQRMYWTYLLLVPRKNSKSLLGAGLAIDGLLDEPGAEVYSCAADKDQAKLIFGEVKAAVEMSPELDAKQGGLFKVYRDAIEYPAAGSVYRALSSEAFTKEGLNPSRVLFDELHAQPNSELWDVMNQGSDTRAQPLIVAISTFGRKTQADGGDTICYQQYQYAKKIIKGEVDDPRYGARIYETNDRARGFRYLDQSAWEQANPAYGDFLDPEKMAAVSRKLSEADFKTKRLNVWVTKAEVWLPEGAWERVEDAEQTIPDGEEVVLAFDGSYNNDATGLIVVRPGEPLNWDPNDPQHADLDEDERDQLWAEHNAGLRMPHVDVVQLWERPKDAPPDWVVPILEVEDTIRAACRRWQVREIVCDPARWARSYQILEAEGLPVVDYPQSPKRMVPATQQFFEAVMNQRMTQSGDPRLARHIANAVTKATSGGRMIYKESKGSPRKIDLAVAAIMGLNRASRPPERKPEPQFWSWADL
;
A
#
# COMPACT_ATOMS: atom_id res chain seq x y z
N VAL A 1 17.68 24.74 6.19
CA VAL A 1 16.79 24.24 5.10
C VAL A 1 17.56 23.21 4.32
N LEU A 2 16.97 22.01 4.12
CA LEU A 2 17.61 20.94 3.35
C LEU A 2 17.74 21.35 1.86
N PRO A 3 18.88 21.04 1.20
CA PRO A 3 19.09 21.35 -0.22
C PRO A 3 18.07 20.65 -1.13
N ARG A 4 17.70 21.30 -2.23
CA ARG A 4 16.70 20.86 -3.21
C ARG A 4 16.99 21.43 -4.58
N GLY A 5 16.32 20.89 -5.60
CA GLY A 5 16.30 21.44 -6.95
C GLY A 5 17.28 20.80 -7.93
N PRO A 6 17.31 21.31 -9.15
CA PRO A 6 18.01 20.72 -10.29
C PRO A 6 19.50 21.04 -10.34
N GLU A 7 20.04 21.85 -9.43
CA GLU A 7 21.44 22.26 -9.46
C GLU A 7 22.36 21.03 -9.43
N LEU A 8 23.25 20.93 -10.42
CA LEU A 8 24.25 19.88 -10.51
C LEU A 8 25.29 20.05 -9.40
N TRP A 9 25.80 18.93 -8.94
CA TRP A 9 26.87 18.92 -7.97
C TRP A 9 28.13 19.58 -8.51
N ASP A 10 28.64 20.50 -7.71
CA ASP A 10 29.91 21.21 -7.94
C ASP A 10 30.68 21.20 -6.61
N PRO A 11 31.78 20.41 -6.52
CA PRO A 11 32.57 20.32 -5.29
C PRO A 11 33.07 21.68 -4.81
N SER A 12 33.35 22.60 -5.72
CA SER A 12 33.87 23.94 -5.37
C SER A 12 32.86 24.83 -4.63
N LYS A 13 31.56 24.52 -4.76
CA LYS A 13 30.46 25.20 -4.08
C LYS A 13 29.97 24.47 -2.83
N SER A 14 30.52 23.29 -2.55
CA SER A 14 30.12 22.46 -1.42
C SER A 14 30.80 22.93 -0.14
N ALA A 15 30.10 22.83 0.99
CA ALA A 15 30.71 22.97 2.33
C ALA A 15 31.49 21.71 2.75
N TRP A 16 31.32 20.63 2.03
CA TRP A 16 32.00 19.36 2.26
C TRP A 16 33.38 19.33 1.61
N ASN A 17 34.33 18.70 2.32
CA ASN A 17 35.69 18.48 1.85
C ASN A 17 36.26 17.23 2.52
N GLU A 18 37.42 16.75 2.08
CA GLU A 18 38.09 15.53 2.55
C GLU A 18 38.39 15.51 4.06
N ASN A 19 38.36 16.65 4.75
CA ASN A 19 38.59 16.71 6.21
C ASN A 19 37.32 16.51 7.02
N ASN A 20 36.14 16.57 6.39
CA ASN A 20 34.87 16.49 7.11
C ASN A 20 33.89 15.45 6.55
N THR A 21 34.23 14.78 5.42
CA THR A 21 33.43 13.69 4.85
C THR A 21 34.25 12.81 3.91
N ASP A 22 33.98 11.49 3.89
CA ASP A 22 34.41 10.54 2.85
C ASP A 22 33.47 10.57 1.65
N GLY A 23 32.36 11.28 1.74
CA GLY A 23 31.31 11.32 0.72
C GLY A 23 31.71 11.97 -0.60
N ILE A 24 32.77 12.79 -0.61
CA ILE A 24 33.32 13.37 -1.86
C ILE A 24 33.79 12.24 -2.79
N PHE A 25 34.57 11.29 -2.27
CA PHE A 25 35.03 10.11 -3.02
C PHE A 25 33.84 9.33 -3.58
N THR A 26 32.82 9.09 -2.76
CA THR A 26 31.60 8.38 -3.21
C THR A 26 30.86 9.13 -4.32
N CYS A 27 30.77 10.46 -4.23
CA CYS A 27 30.16 11.29 -5.28
C CYS A 27 30.96 11.21 -6.61
N GLU A 28 32.28 11.31 -6.53
CA GLU A 28 33.18 11.17 -7.70
C GLU A 28 33.10 9.77 -8.32
N LEU A 29 33.05 8.72 -7.50
CA LEU A 29 32.87 7.34 -7.93
C LEU A 29 31.55 7.18 -8.70
N ILE A 30 30.45 7.74 -8.16
CA ILE A 30 29.15 7.69 -8.82
C ILE A 30 29.20 8.41 -10.17
N GLU A 31 29.73 9.63 -10.25
CA GLU A 31 29.73 10.40 -11.49
C GLU A 31 30.72 9.87 -12.54
N SER A 32 31.81 9.22 -12.11
CA SER A 32 32.81 8.69 -12.99
C SER A 32 32.46 7.32 -13.58
N TYR A 33 31.76 6.47 -12.81
CA TYR A 33 31.62 5.06 -13.18
C TYR A 33 30.18 4.59 -13.26
N LEU A 34 29.24 5.15 -12.48
CA LEU A 34 27.87 4.65 -12.50
C LEU A 34 27.10 5.21 -13.69
N ARG A 35 26.31 4.32 -14.31
CA ARG A 35 25.44 4.66 -15.43
C ARG A 35 23.98 4.49 -15.04
N LEU A 36 23.13 5.33 -15.63
CA LEU A 36 21.69 5.21 -15.46
C LEU A 36 21.21 3.87 -16.03
N THR A 37 20.59 3.05 -15.20
CA THR A 37 20.18 1.69 -15.54
C THR A 37 18.84 1.62 -16.27
N LYS A 38 18.01 2.67 -16.14
CA LYS A 38 16.63 2.75 -16.66
C LYS A 38 16.32 4.11 -17.27
N GLY A 39 15.23 4.14 -18.05
CA GLY A 39 14.71 5.37 -18.66
C GLY A 39 15.38 5.75 -19.97
N VAL A 40 15.00 6.92 -20.50
CA VAL A 40 15.47 7.44 -21.81
C VAL A 40 16.98 7.68 -21.83
N GLN A 41 17.56 8.00 -20.68
CA GLN A 41 18.99 8.27 -20.52
C GLN A 41 19.81 7.04 -20.10
N ARG A 42 19.25 5.83 -20.24
CA ARG A 42 19.96 4.59 -19.90
C ARG A 42 21.33 4.53 -20.59
N GLY A 43 22.36 4.19 -19.83
CA GLY A 43 23.75 4.10 -20.32
C GLY A 43 24.56 5.37 -20.20
N GLN A 44 23.94 6.52 -19.99
CA GLN A 44 24.66 7.76 -19.69
C GLN A 44 25.23 7.73 -18.28
N LEU A 45 26.35 8.39 -18.05
CA LEU A 45 26.92 8.58 -16.72
C LEU A 45 25.95 9.35 -15.83
N VAL A 46 25.90 8.97 -14.58
CA VAL A 46 25.11 9.68 -13.57
C VAL A 46 25.69 11.09 -13.39
N LYS A 47 24.79 12.07 -13.27
CA LYS A 47 25.11 13.43 -12.83
C LYS A 47 24.32 13.74 -11.57
N LEU A 48 25.03 13.85 -10.46
CA LEU A 48 24.43 14.12 -9.16
C LEU A 48 23.90 15.55 -9.10
N ARG A 49 22.80 15.72 -8.36
CA ARG A 49 22.31 17.02 -7.93
C ARG A 49 22.97 17.41 -6.60
N MET A 50 23.10 18.70 -6.34
CA MET A 50 23.67 19.20 -5.08
C MET A 50 23.05 18.55 -3.86
N TRP A 51 21.73 18.35 -3.83
CA TRP A 51 21.04 17.73 -2.70
C TRP A 51 21.39 16.24 -2.55
N GLN A 52 21.69 15.52 -3.64
CA GLN A 52 22.11 14.13 -3.61
C GLN A 52 23.53 13.99 -3.05
N ALA A 53 24.45 14.80 -3.57
CA ALA A 53 25.81 14.85 -3.08
C ALA A 53 25.88 15.28 -1.61
N ASP A 54 25.14 16.32 -1.25
CA ASP A 54 25.04 16.78 0.15
C ASP A 54 24.47 15.70 1.08
N THR A 55 23.55 14.87 0.58
CA THR A 55 23.02 13.72 1.34
C THR A 55 24.08 12.64 1.52
N ILE A 56 24.83 12.29 0.48
CA ILE A 56 25.93 11.31 0.53
C ILE A 56 27.02 11.80 1.50
N CYS A 57 27.43 13.06 1.35
CA CYS A 57 28.44 13.67 2.22
C CYS A 57 28.00 13.71 3.70
N ASP A 58 26.74 13.96 3.95
CA ASP A 58 26.20 13.93 5.33
C ASP A 58 26.15 12.52 5.92
N ILE A 59 25.76 11.50 5.12
CA ILE A 59 25.79 10.10 5.56
C ILE A 59 27.21 9.66 5.94
N LEU A 60 28.20 10.08 5.14
CA LEU A 60 29.61 9.71 5.30
C LEU A 60 30.43 10.80 6.02
N ARG A 61 29.77 11.64 6.83
CA ARG A 61 30.39 12.69 7.63
C ARG A 61 31.44 12.11 8.57
N LEU A 62 32.56 12.82 8.69
CA LEU A 62 33.63 12.50 9.63
C LEU A 62 33.49 13.30 10.93
N GLU A 63 34.01 12.74 12.01
CA GLU A 63 34.19 13.46 13.28
C GLU A 63 35.19 14.62 13.12
N PRO A 64 35.12 15.62 14.02
CA PRO A 64 36.16 16.61 14.12
C PRO A 64 37.53 15.96 14.30
N GLY A 65 38.42 16.14 13.33
CA GLY A 65 39.71 15.47 13.26
C GLY A 65 39.86 14.48 12.10
N GLY A 66 38.80 14.17 11.36
CA GLY A 66 38.81 13.58 10.02
C GLY A 66 39.21 12.11 9.92
N ARG A 67 39.12 11.32 11.02
CA ARG A 67 39.61 9.93 11.01
C ARG A 67 38.55 8.85 11.13
N GLN A 68 37.39 9.18 11.63
CA GLN A 68 36.30 8.24 11.87
C GLN A 68 34.97 8.81 11.40
N ARG A 69 34.11 7.95 10.92
CA ARG A 69 32.74 8.36 10.60
C ARG A 69 31.99 8.80 11.86
N MET A 70 31.25 9.90 11.71
CA MET A 70 30.41 10.42 12.79
C MET A 70 29.25 9.47 13.09
N TYR A 71 28.60 8.91 12.06
CA TYR A 71 27.40 8.12 12.20
C TYR A 71 27.65 6.63 12.03
N TRP A 72 27.03 5.84 12.90
CA TRP A 72 26.92 4.38 12.79
C TRP A 72 25.55 3.97 12.24
N THR A 73 24.54 4.81 12.49
CA THR A 73 23.20 4.64 11.93
C THR A 73 22.77 5.94 11.26
N TYR A 74 22.20 5.83 10.07
CA TYR A 74 21.66 6.98 9.37
C TYR A 74 20.28 6.69 8.79
N LEU A 75 19.30 7.56 9.09
CA LEU A 75 17.93 7.48 8.59
C LEU A 75 17.70 8.51 7.47
N LEU A 76 17.54 8.05 6.24
CA LEU A 76 17.15 8.87 5.10
C LEU A 76 15.68 8.61 4.76
N LEU A 77 14.81 9.56 5.05
CA LEU A 77 13.41 9.52 4.69
C LEU A 77 13.13 10.51 3.55
N VAL A 78 12.86 9.98 2.37
CA VAL A 78 12.57 10.77 1.17
C VAL A 78 11.45 10.10 0.36
N PRO A 79 10.45 10.84 -0.20
CA PRO A 79 9.34 10.28 -0.93
C PRO A 79 9.76 9.44 -2.15
N ARG A 80 8.83 8.65 -2.69
CA ARG A 80 9.08 7.85 -3.90
C ARG A 80 9.47 8.72 -5.09
N LYS A 81 10.36 8.19 -5.95
CA LYS A 81 10.89 8.84 -7.17
C LYS A 81 11.89 9.97 -6.91
N ASN A 82 12.52 9.98 -5.74
CA ASN A 82 13.65 10.86 -5.41
C ASN A 82 14.97 10.04 -5.35
N SER A 83 15.25 9.22 -6.34
CA SER A 83 16.55 8.51 -6.58
C SER A 83 17.09 7.65 -5.44
N LYS A 84 16.23 7.12 -4.54
CA LYS A 84 16.67 6.27 -3.42
C LYS A 84 17.59 5.13 -3.85
N SER A 85 17.19 4.36 -4.88
CA SER A 85 17.95 3.20 -5.36
C SER A 85 19.34 3.57 -5.92
N LEU A 86 19.46 4.74 -6.56
CA LEU A 86 20.75 5.24 -7.04
C LEU A 86 21.69 5.57 -5.88
N LEU A 87 21.18 6.27 -4.86
CA LEU A 87 21.96 6.59 -3.65
C LEU A 87 22.38 5.30 -2.93
N GLY A 88 21.47 4.33 -2.79
CA GLY A 88 21.77 3.03 -2.23
C GLY A 88 22.82 2.26 -3.03
N ALA A 89 22.76 2.30 -4.37
CA ALA A 89 23.74 1.64 -5.22
C ALA A 89 25.15 2.27 -5.09
N GLY A 90 25.25 3.59 -5.05
CA GLY A 90 26.50 4.29 -4.81
C GLY A 90 27.13 3.92 -3.47
N LEU A 91 26.32 3.95 -2.40
CA LEU A 91 26.77 3.57 -1.05
C LEU A 91 27.14 2.08 -0.93
N ALA A 92 26.51 1.18 -1.70
CA ALA A 92 26.86 -0.23 -1.72
C ALA A 92 28.23 -0.47 -2.37
N ILE A 93 28.51 0.18 -3.51
CA ILE A 93 29.78 0.07 -4.23
C ILE A 93 30.91 0.70 -3.40
N ASP A 94 30.67 1.86 -2.83
CA ASP A 94 31.60 2.50 -1.89
C ASP A 94 31.92 1.59 -0.70
N GLY A 95 30.90 0.94 -0.13
CA GLY A 95 31.09 0.00 0.98
C GLY A 95 31.96 -1.21 0.65
N LEU A 96 31.97 -1.69 -0.61
CA LEU A 96 32.88 -2.76 -1.05
C LEU A 96 34.34 -2.32 -1.09
N LEU A 97 34.60 -1.02 -1.22
CA LEU A 97 35.92 -0.41 -1.30
C LEU A 97 36.42 0.12 0.04
N ASP A 98 35.55 0.23 1.04
CA ASP A 98 35.78 0.92 2.29
C ASP A 98 36.88 0.28 3.15
N GLU A 99 36.85 -1.04 3.31
CA GLU A 99 37.84 -1.79 4.08
C GLU A 99 38.09 -3.19 3.50
N PRO A 100 39.27 -3.80 3.69
CA PRO A 100 39.50 -5.19 3.32
C PRO A 100 38.57 -6.13 4.10
N GLY A 101 37.97 -7.09 3.37
CA GLY A 101 37.01 -8.03 3.94
C GLY A 101 35.68 -7.39 4.34
N ALA A 102 35.29 -6.30 3.65
CA ALA A 102 34.00 -5.66 3.88
C ALA A 102 32.83 -6.61 3.56
N GLU A 103 31.86 -6.68 4.46
CA GLU A 103 30.60 -7.35 4.26
C GLU A 103 29.49 -6.30 4.13
N VAL A 104 28.99 -6.13 2.90
CA VAL A 104 27.96 -5.17 2.57
C VAL A 104 26.64 -5.91 2.34
N TYR A 105 25.55 -5.44 2.93
CA TYR A 105 24.24 -6.06 2.80
C TYR A 105 23.17 -5.06 2.41
N SER A 106 22.30 -5.42 1.45
CA SER A 106 21.02 -4.76 1.26
C SER A 106 19.91 -5.60 1.88
N CYS A 107 19.13 -4.98 2.77
CA CYS A 107 18.08 -5.61 3.53
C CYS A 107 16.71 -5.08 3.09
N ALA A 108 15.74 -5.97 2.86
CA ALA A 108 14.35 -5.61 2.57
C ALA A 108 13.37 -6.60 3.22
N ALA A 109 12.08 -6.28 3.20
CA ALA A 109 11.04 -7.09 3.82
C ALA A 109 10.92 -8.48 3.17
N ASP A 110 11.05 -8.53 1.84
CA ASP A 110 10.99 -9.78 1.08
C ASP A 110 12.19 -9.90 0.11
N LYS A 111 12.39 -11.12 -0.40
CA LYS A 111 13.53 -11.45 -1.27
C LYS A 111 13.51 -10.69 -2.60
N ASP A 112 12.36 -10.39 -3.14
CA ASP A 112 12.25 -9.72 -4.43
C ASP A 112 12.52 -8.22 -4.29
N GLN A 113 12.12 -7.60 -3.17
CA GLN A 113 12.49 -6.23 -2.84
C GLN A 113 14.00 -6.08 -2.55
N ALA A 114 14.60 -7.02 -1.80
CA ALA A 114 16.04 -7.02 -1.57
C ALA A 114 16.85 -7.07 -2.88
N LYS A 115 16.33 -7.79 -3.88
CA LYS A 115 16.92 -7.85 -5.22
C LYS A 115 16.81 -6.54 -6.02
N LEU A 116 15.97 -5.59 -5.64
CA LEU A 116 15.82 -4.33 -6.39
C LEU A 116 17.09 -3.48 -6.29
N ILE A 117 17.61 -3.22 -5.08
CA ILE A 117 18.89 -2.51 -4.92
C ILE A 117 20.03 -3.36 -5.49
N PHE A 118 20.05 -4.66 -5.17
CA PHE A 118 21.08 -5.55 -5.71
C PHE A 118 21.10 -5.52 -7.25
N GLY A 119 19.94 -5.53 -7.90
CA GLY A 119 19.81 -5.43 -9.35
C GLY A 119 20.31 -4.10 -9.92
N GLU A 120 20.08 -2.99 -9.21
CA GLU A 120 20.63 -1.68 -9.61
C GLU A 120 22.16 -1.66 -9.49
N VAL A 121 22.72 -2.16 -8.39
CA VAL A 121 24.18 -2.27 -8.21
C VAL A 121 24.78 -3.17 -9.27
N LYS A 122 24.18 -4.34 -9.49
CA LYS A 122 24.62 -5.29 -10.52
C LYS A 122 24.62 -4.66 -11.91
N ALA A 123 23.52 -4.00 -12.29
CA ALA A 123 23.42 -3.34 -13.59
C ALA A 123 24.43 -2.18 -13.72
N ALA A 124 24.65 -1.41 -12.65
CA ALA A 124 25.63 -0.33 -12.64
C ALA A 124 27.06 -0.87 -12.85
N VAL A 125 27.41 -1.97 -12.18
CA VAL A 125 28.71 -2.63 -12.36
C VAL A 125 28.86 -3.19 -13.77
N GLU A 126 27.90 -3.98 -14.26
CA GLU A 126 27.95 -4.61 -15.59
C GLU A 126 27.99 -3.60 -16.77
N MET A 127 27.48 -2.37 -16.54
CA MET A 127 27.50 -1.29 -17.53
C MET A 127 28.79 -0.45 -17.52
N SER A 128 29.68 -0.67 -16.56
CA SER A 128 30.92 0.10 -16.36
C SER A 128 32.14 -0.81 -16.53
N PRO A 129 32.88 -0.69 -17.65
CA PRO A 129 34.05 -1.55 -17.90
C PRO A 129 35.09 -1.53 -16.78
N GLU A 130 35.25 -0.39 -16.13
CA GLU A 130 36.21 -0.21 -15.03
C GLU A 130 35.77 -0.94 -13.74
N LEU A 131 34.50 -1.24 -13.64
CA LEU A 131 33.93 -1.96 -12.48
C LEU A 131 33.73 -3.46 -12.74
N ASP A 132 33.36 -3.86 -13.96
CA ASP A 132 33.09 -5.26 -14.30
C ASP A 132 34.36 -6.05 -14.57
N ALA A 133 34.68 -7.05 -13.75
CA ALA A 133 35.84 -7.92 -13.92
C ALA A 133 35.85 -8.69 -15.25
N LYS A 134 34.72 -8.92 -15.91
CA LYS A 134 34.66 -9.50 -17.26
C LYS A 134 35.26 -8.60 -18.31
N GLN A 135 35.35 -7.31 -18.03
CA GLN A 135 35.91 -6.28 -18.91
C GLN A 135 37.26 -5.75 -18.39
N GLY A 136 37.81 -6.40 -17.34
CA GLY A 136 39.09 -6.00 -16.74
C GLY A 136 38.95 -5.10 -15.50
N GLY A 137 37.74 -4.88 -15.03
CA GLY A 137 37.42 -4.07 -13.83
C GLY A 137 37.55 -4.84 -12.51
N LEU A 138 37.02 -4.25 -11.46
CA LEU A 138 37.29 -4.63 -10.07
C LEU A 138 36.41 -5.76 -9.55
N PHE A 139 35.10 -5.80 -9.93
CA PHE A 139 34.09 -6.59 -9.26
C PHE A 139 33.68 -7.81 -10.06
N LYS A 140 33.64 -8.98 -9.41
CA LYS A 140 33.04 -10.19 -9.97
C LYS A 140 31.56 -10.24 -9.61
N VAL A 141 30.71 -10.25 -10.63
CA VAL A 141 29.26 -10.27 -10.49
C VAL A 141 28.75 -11.71 -10.62
N TYR A 142 28.06 -12.17 -9.57
CA TYR A 142 27.36 -13.44 -9.50
C TYR A 142 25.84 -13.23 -9.52
N ARG A 143 25.10 -14.32 -9.40
CA ARG A 143 23.64 -14.27 -9.35
C ARG A 143 23.12 -13.54 -8.12
N ASP A 144 23.67 -13.84 -6.93
CA ASP A 144 23.21 -13.39 -5.63
C ASP A 144 24.33 -12.69 -4.80
N ALA A 145 25.47 -12.38 -5.42
CA ALA A 145 26.60 -11.69 -4.79
C ALA A 145 27.40 -10.85 -5.79
N ILE A 146 28.05 -9.82 -5.30
CA ILE A 146 29.09 -9.07 -6.00
C ILE A 146 30.32 -9.09 -5.11
N GLU A 147 31.45 -9.50 -5.64
CA GLU A 147 32.70 -9.64 -4.89
C GLU A 147 33.77 -8.67 -5.40
N TYR A 148 34.55 -8.16 -4.48
CA TYR A 148 35.83 -7.50 -4.78
C TYR A 148 36.98 -8.41 -4.35
N PRO A 149 37.51 -9.26 -5.26
CA PRO A 149 38.47 -10.30 -4.91
C PRO A 149 39.78 -9.77 -4.33
N ALA A 150 40.24 -8.60 -4.79
CA ALA A 150 41.48 -8.02 -4.32
C ALA A 150 41.47 -7.64 -2.84
N ALA A 151 40.31 -7.28 -2.31
CA ALA A 151 40.11 -6.96 -0.88
C ALA A 151 39.40 -8.07 -0.11
N GLY A 152 38.87 -9.09 -0.76
CA GLY A 152 38.05 -10.11 -0.12
C GLY A 152 36.67 -9.62 0.32
N SER A 153 36.21 -8.50 -0.23
CA SER A 153 34.94 -7.88 0.15
C SER A 153 33.77 -8.49 -0.62
N VAL A 154 32.57 -8.51 -0.02
CA VAL A 154 31.36 -9.08 -0.64
C VAL A 154 30.12 -8.23 -0.38
N TYR A 155 29.28 -8.10 -1.41
CA TYR A 155 27.95 -7.52 -1.32
C TYR A 155 26.87 -8.56 -1.61
N ARG A 156 25.85 -8.64 -0.74
CA ARG A 156 24.72 -9.58 -0.86
C ARG A 156 23.39 -8.92 -0.54
N ALA A 157 22.29 -9.46 -1.11
CA ALA A 157 20.93 -9.10 -0.75
C ALA A 157 20.38 -10.07 0.28
N LEU A 158 19.80 -9.56 1.37
CA LEU A 158 19.18 -10.34 2.45
C LEU A 158 17.70 -9.99 2.59
N SER A 159 16.87 -10.98 2.86
CA SER A 159 15.46 -10.80 3.23
C SER A 159 15.23 -11.20 4.69
N SER A 160 14.11 -10.77 5.27
CA SER A 160 13.70 -11.09 6.64
C SER A 160 13.56 -12.59 6.92
N GLU A 161 13.50 -13.45 5.90
CA GLU A 161 13.46 -14.91 6.06
C GLU A 161 14.85 -15.57 6.07
N ALA A 162 15.87 -14.88 5.52
CA ALA A 162 17.18 -15.47 5.26
C ALA A 162 18.22 -15.22 6.37
N PHE A 163 18.00 -14.22 7.23
CA PHE A 163 19.03 -13.75 8.18
C PHE A 163 19.27 -14.68 9.40
N THR A 164 18.38 -15.63 9.68
CA THR A 164 18.41 -16.44 10.91
C THR A 164 19.50 -17.52 10.94
N LYS A 165 20.30 -17.68 9.89
CA LYS A 165 21.16 -18.85 9.70
C LYS A 165 22.67 -18.59 9.70
N GLU A 166 23.14 -17.34 9.74
CA GLU A 166 24.57 -17.04 9.59
C GLU A 166 25.06 -16.01 10.60
N GLY A 167 26.27 -16.21 11.13
CA GLY A 167 27.01 -15.23 11.93
C GLY A 167 27.51 -14.08 11.03
N LEU A 168 26.63 -13.10 10.75
CA LEU A 168 26.93 -11.96 9.91
C LEU A 168 27.78 -10.96 10.67
N ASN A 169 28.76 -10.35 9.98
CA ASN A 169 29.60 -9.29 10.51
C ASN A 169 29.62 -8.08 9.54
N PRO A 170 28.47 -7.38 9.43
CA PRO A 170 28.30 -6.34 8.45
C PRO A 170 29.19 -5.11 8.71
N SER A 171 29.93 -4.65 7.70
CA SER A 171 30.58 -3.35 7.71
C SER A 171 29.62 -2.25 7.24
N ARG A 172 28.73 -2.60 6.28
CA ARG A 172 27.71 -1.67 5.79
C ARG A 172 26.39 -2.40 5.52
N VAL A 173 25.28 -1.80 6.01
CA VAL A 173 23.92 -2.31 5.80
C VAL A 173 23.07 -1.23 5.16
N LEU A 174 22.35 -1.57 4.10
CA LEU A 174 21.41 -0.70 3.41
C LEU A 174 20.01 -1.27 3.55
N PHE A 175 19.18 -0.70 4.41
CA PHE A 175 17.77 -1.03 4.48
C PHE A 175 16.99 -0.25 3.42
N ASP A 176 16.41 -0.97 2.45
CA ASP A 176 15.47 -0.38 1.51
C ASP A 176 14.04 -0.56 2.00
N GLU A 177 13.27 0.53 1.87
CA GLU A 177 11.85 0.57 2.22
C GLU A 177 11.60 0.04 3.65
N LEU A 178 12.30 0.60 4.65
CA LEU A 178 12.20 0.22 6.08
C LEU A 178 10.74 0.17 6.56
N HIS A 179 9.84 0.98 5.96
CA HIS A 179 8.41 0.99 6.28
C HIS A 179 7.68 -0.32 5.92
N ALA A 180 8.27 -1.18 5.09
CA ALA A 180 7.70 -2.46 4.69
C ALA A 180 8.12 -3.61 5.60
N GLN A 181 9.10 -3.41 6.51
CA GLN A 181 9.55 -4.46 7.43
C GLN A 181 8.40 -4.94 8.32
N PRO A 182 8.20 -6.27 8.46
CA PRO A 182 7.10 -6.83 9.23
C PRO A 182 7.28 -6.62 10.75
N ASN A 183 8.53 -6.59 11.22
CA ASN A 183 8.92 -6.39 12.62
C ASN A 183 10.33 -5.77 12.71
N SER A 184 10.90 -5.67 13.92
CA SER A 184 12.24 -5.12 14.15
C SER A 184 13.37 -6.15 14.04
N GLU A 185 13.09 -7.44 13.95
CA GLU A 185 14.09 -8.52 14.11
C GLU A 185 15.30 -8.36 13.19
N LEU A 186 15.08 -8.14 11.89
CA LEU A 186 16.20 -7.96 10.95
C LEU A 186 17.01 -6.69 11.26
N TRP A 187 16.33 -5.62 11.68
CA TRP A 187 16.97 -4.38 12.12
C TRP A 187 17.86 -4.62 13.33
N ASP A 188 17.35 -5.32 14.33
CA ASP A 188 18.06 -5.58 15.59
C ASP A 188 19.27 -6.50 15.38
N VAL A 189 19.13 -7.54 14.55
CA VAL A 189 20.24 -8.45 14.20
C VAL A 189 21.35 -7.72 13.44
N MET A 190 21.03 -6.85 12.48
CA MET A 190 22.04 -6.10 11.73
C MET A 190 22.78 -5.09 12.60
N ASN A 191 22.09 -4.45 13.55
CA ASN A 191 22.73 -3.55 14.52
C ASN A 191 23.69 -4.31 15.43
N GLN A 192 23.26 -5.44 16.02
CA GLN A 192 24.11 -6.25 16.90
C GLN A 192 25.28 -6.91 16.13
N GLY A 193 25.04 -7.39 14.90
CA GLY A 193 26.07 -8.03 14.09
C GLY A 193 27.22 -7.12 13.69
N SER A 194 27.03 -5.81 13.70
CA SER A 194 28.04 -4.81 13.32
C SER A 194 28.96 -4.36 14.44
N ASP A 195 28.72 -4.76 15.70
CA ASP A 195 29.43 -4.28 16.90
C ASP A 195 30.95 -4.55 16.90
N THR A 196 31.41 -5.53 16.11
CA THR A 196 32.84 -5.87 16.02
C THR A 196 33.60 -5.08 14.94
N ARG A 197 32.90 -4.32 14.09
CA ARG A 197 33.52 -3.46 13.07
C ARG A 197 33.99 -2.14 13.68
N ALA A 198 35.12 -1.65 13.20
CA ALA A 198 35.67 -0.38 13.67
C ALA A 198 34.79 0.83 13.31
N GLN A 199 34.19 0.79 12.12
CA GLN A 199 33.36 1.88 11.60
C GLN A 199 32.10 1.31 10.89
N PRO A 200 31.19 0.66 11.63
CA PRO A 200 29.97 0.14 11.03
C PRO A 200 29.10 1.27 10.50
N LEU A 201 28.30 1.00 9.46
CA LEU A 201 27.34 1.97 8.96
C LEU A 201 26.06 1.28 8.51
N ILE A 202 24.96 1.60 9.18
CA ILE A 202 23.61 1.16 8.84
C ILE A 202 22.86 2.36 8.25
N VAL A 203 22.48 2.28 6.99
CA VAL A 203 21.69 3.33 6.30
C VAL A 203 20.31 2.79 6.00
N ALA A 204 19.29 3.38 6.61
CA ALA A 204 17.90 3.10 6.26
C ALA A 204 17.38 4.15 5.28
N ILE A 205 17.02 3.72 4.08
CA ILE A 205 16.49 4.58 3.01
C ILE A 205 15.02 4.20 2.79
N SER A 206 14.08 5.09 3.13
CA SER A 206 12.66 4.76 3.09
C SER A 206 11.77 5.93 2.70
N THR A 207 10.53 5.61 2.37
CA THR A 207 9.39 6.53 2.45
C THR A 207 8.68 6.33 3.78
N PHE A 208 7.71 7.19 4.08
CA PHE A 208 6.76 6.90 5.16
C PHE A 208 5.86 5.72 4.80
N GLY A 209 5.41 5.01 5.83
CA GLY A 209 4.47 3.91 5.74
C GLY A 209 3.32 4.07 6.73
N ARG A 210 2.88 2.97 7.30
CA ARG A 210 1.92 2.98 8.40
C ARG A 210 2.64 3.31 9.71
N LYS A 211 1.97 4.00 10.62
CA LYS A 211 2.49 4.23 11.97
C LYS A 211 2.50 2.95 12.79
N THR A 212 1.39 2.20 12.72
CA THR A 212 1.15 1.04 13.58
C THR A 212 1.10 -0.25 12.78
N GLN A 213 1.55 -1.31 13.39
CA GLN A 213 1.43 -2.69 12.94
C GLN A 213 -0.01 -3.22 13.16
N ALA A 214 -0.27 -4.44 12.73
CA ALA A 214 -1.59 -5.06 12.88
C ALA A 214 -1.96 -5.38 14.35
N ASP A 215 -0.96 -5.54 15.21
CA ASP A 215 -1.09 -5.75 16.67
C ASP A 215 -1.28 -4.45 17.47
N GLY A 216 -1.18 -3.29 16.80
CA GLY A 216 -1.30 -1.95 17.41
C GLY A 216 0.03 -1.33 17.87
N GLY A 217 1.14 -2.05 17.78
CA GLY A 217 2.48 -1.52 18.06
C GLY A 217 2.97 -0.58 16.96
N ASP A 218 3.91 0.30 17.30
CA ASP A 218 4.55 1.17 16.30
C ASP A 218 5.41 0.36 15.32
N THR A 219 5.36 0.70 14.03
CA THR A 219 6.27 0.10 13.04
C THR A 219 7.71 0.55 13.27
N ILE A 220 8.68 -0.29 12.91
CA ILE A 220 10.12 0.06 13.08
C ILE A 220 10.46 1.37 12.37
N CYS A 221 9.91 1.63 11.18
CA CYS A 221 10.14 2.90 10.48
C CYS A 221 9.62 4.10 11.26
N TYR A 222 8.45 3.99 11.89
CA TYR A 222 7.89 5.06 12.71
C TYR A 222 8.65 5.26 14.01
N GLN A 223 9.12 4.18 14.65
CA GLN A 223 9.98 4.25 15.84
C GLN A 223 11.29 4.99 15.52
N GLN A 224 11.96 4.63 14.40
CA GLN A 224 13.19 5.29 13.97
C GLN A 224 12.95 6.76 13.60
N TYR A 225 11.82 7.08 12.95
CA TYR A 225 11.42 8.46 12.68
C TYR A 225 11.25 9.27 13.98
N GLN A 226 10.54 8.72 14.97
CA GLN A 226 10.36 9.41 16.25
C GLN A 226 11.69 9.64 16.97
N TYR A 227 12.56 8.63 16.95
CA TYR A 227 13.90 8.73 17.53
C TYR A 227 14.72 9.85 16.86
N ALA A 228 14.77 9.85 15.53
CA ALA A 228 15.42 10.90 14.75
C ALA A 228 14.87 12.30 15.06
N LYS A 229 13.54 12.43 15.19
CA LYS A 229 12.90 13.73 15.54
C LYS A 229 13.29 14.23 16.93
N LYS A 230 13.48 13.34 17.91
CA LYS A 230 13.96 13.69 19.25
C LYS A 230 15.40 14.19 19.19
N ILE A 231 16.28 13.52 18.41
CA ILE A 231 17.67 13.98 18.21
C ILE A 231 17.70 15.34 17.54
N ILE A 232 16.96 15.53 16.43
CA ILE A 232 16.89 16.81 15.71
C ILE A 232 16.41 17.96 16.62
N LYS A 233 15.53 17.67 17.57
CA LYS A 233 15.05 18.66 18.56
C LYS A 233 15.98 18.86 19.76
N GLY A 234 17.04 18.05 19.89
CA GLY A 234 17.94 18.07 21.06
C GLY A 234 17.33 17.46 22.33
N GLU A 235 16.27 16.66 22.20
CA GLU A 235 15.64 15.93 23.31
C GLU A 235 16.44 14.67 23.69
N VAL A 236 17.22 14.13 22.75
CA VAL A 236 18.13 12.99 22.90
C VAL A 236 19.48 13.38 22.31
N ASP A 237 20.55 13.14 23.05
CA ASP A 237 21.93 13.31 22.59
C ASP A 237 22.48 11.95 22.14
N ASP A 238 22.50 11.71 20.83
CA ASP A 238 23.11 10.54 20.20
C ASP A 238 23.93 10.99 18.98
N PRO A 239 25.23 11.27 19.16
CA PRO A 239 26.08 11.75 18.07
C PRO A 239 26.35 10.68 16.99
N ARG A 240 26.04 9.39 17.27
CA ARG A 240 26.22 8.28 16.34
C ARG A 240 25.01 8.02 15.44
N TYR A 241 23.91 8.73 15.68
CA TYR A 241 22.70 8.61 14.86
C TYR A 241 22.46 9.88 14.02
N GLY A 242 22.61 9.73 12.70
CA GLY A 242 22.29 10.78 11.73
C GLY A 242 20.90 10.62 11.14
N ALA A 243 20.30 11.72 10.71
CA ALA A 243 19.01 11.65 10.02
C ALA A 243 18.80 12.80 9.05
N ARG A 244 18.21 12.49 7.89
CA ARG A 244 17.71 13.48 6.92
C ARG A 244 16.29 13.12 6.51
N ILE A 245 15.35 14.04 6.76
CA ILE A 245 13.93 13.79 6.59
C ILE A 245 13.34 14.85 5.66
N TYR A 246 12.95 14.41 4.46
CA TYR A 246 12.17 15.23 3.52
C TYR A 246 10.69 14.89 3.71
N GLU A 247 9.95 15.78 4.32
CA GLU A 247 8.53 15.64 4.65
C GLU A 247 7.79 16.94 4.44
N THR A 248 6.48 16.88 4.21
CA THR A 248 5.62 18.06 4.24
C THR A 248 5.11 18.30 5.65
N ASN A 249 5.06 19.55 6.07
CA ASN A 249 4.45 19.92 7.35
C ASN A 249 2.92 19.90 7.25
N ASP A 250 2.33 18.75 7.53
CA ASP A 250 0.87 18.52 7.50
C ASP A 250 0.11 19.23 8.64
N ARG A 251 0.82 19.80 9.62
CA ARG A 251 0.26 20.59 10.73
C ARG A 251 0.24 22.09 10.45
N ALA A 252 0.78 22.52 9.31
CA ALA A 252 0.74 23.90 8.92
C ALA A 252 -0.71 24.38 8.71
N ARG A 253 -1.02 25.61 9.15
CA ARG A 253 -2.34 26.20 8.93
C ARG A 253 -2.63 26.29 7.43
N GLY A 254 -3.76 25.71 7.00
CA GLY A 254 -4.17 25.70 5.60
C GLY A 254 -3.49 24.62 4.75
N PHE A 255 -2.86 23.62 5.37
CA PHE A 255 -2.27 22.50 4.63
C PHE A 255 -3.33 21.81 3.73
N ARG A 256 -3.00 21.69 2.46
CA ARG A 256 -3.74 20.93 1.47
C ARG A 256 -2.76 20.03 0.73
N TYR A 257 -3.03 18.74 0.72
CA TYR A 257 -2.10 17.75 0.13
C TYR A 257 -1.95 17.87 -1.40
N LEU A 258 -2.88 18.58 -2.06
CA LEU A 258 -2.84 18.85 -3.50
C LEU A 258 -2.09 20.13 -3.87
N ASP A 259 -1.64 20.93 -2.89
CA ASP A 259 -0.91 22.16 -3.17
C ASP A 259 0.53 21.86 -3.62
N GLN A 260 0.97 22.52 -4.67
CA GLN A 260 2.34 22.36 -5.20
C GLN A 260 3.40 22.67 -4.15
N SER A 261 3.18 23.65 -3.29
CA SER A 261 4.09 23.98 -2.19
C SER A 261 4.30 22.82 -1.21
N ALA A 262 3.27 22.00 -0.98
CA ALA A 262 3.40 20.78 -0.20
C ALA A 262 4.25 19.73 -0.93
N TRP A 263 4.13 19.65 -2.26
CA TRP A 263 4.93 18.74 -3.08
C TRP A 263 6.41 19.14 -3.12
N GLU A 264 6.70 20.42 -3.31
CA GLU A 264 8.05 20.98 -3.25
C GLU A 264 8.72 20.77 -1.89
N GLN A 265 7.95 20.94 -0.81
CA GLN A 265 8.46 20.78 0.55
C GLN A 265 8.95 19.34 0.82
N ALA A 266 8.27 18.33 0.30
CA ALA A 266 8.63 16.92 0.53
C ALA A 266 9.64 16.38 -0.48
N ASN A 267 9.69 16.90 -1.71
CA ASN A 267 10.42 16.28 -2.80
C ASN A 267 11.59 17.14 -3.27
N PRO A 268 12.83 16.76 -2.93
CA PRO A 268 13.99 17.53 -3.37
C PRO A 268 14.21 17.50 -4.89
N ALA A 269 13.66 16.52 -5.60
CA ALA A 269 13.72 16.40 -7.06
C ALA A 269 12.56 17.08 -7.81
N TYR A 270 11.64 17.76 -7.11
CA TYR A 270 10.50 18.43 -7.72
C TYR A 270 10.93 19.54 -8.68
N GLY A 271 10.33 19.57 -9.87
CA GLY A 271 10.71 20.52 -10.93
C GLY A 271 12.00 20.15 -11.70
N ASP A 272 12.61 19.01 -11.39
CA ASP A 272 13.74 18.42 -12.12
C ASP A 272 13.27 17.09 -12.75
N PHE A 273 13.84 15.96 -12.35
CA PHE A 273 13.40 14.65 -12.85
C PHE A 273 12.07 14.17 -12.23
N LEU A 274 11.56 14.81 -11.19
CA LEU A 274 10.19 14.68 -10.71
C LEU A 274 9.33 15.79 -11.31
N ASP A 275 8.74 15.48 -12.45
CA ASP A 275 7.94 16.38 -13.27
C ASP A 275 6.63 16.78 -12.55
N PRO A 276 6.32 18.10 -12.45
CA PRO A 276 5.10 18.59 -11.81
C PRO A 276 3.79 18.07 -12.44
N GLU A 277 3.72 17.97 -13.77
CA GLU A 277 2.52 17.50 -14.47
C GLU A 277 2.28 16.03 -14.19
N LYS A 278 3.34 15.21 -14.21
CA LYS A 278 3.26 13.79 -13.83
C LYS A 278 2.86 13.62 -12.37
N MET A 279 3.34 14.51 -11.48
CA MET A 279 2.95 14.51 -10.08
C MET A 279 1.45 14.82 -9.92
N ALA A 280 0.94 15.80 -10.66
CA ALA A 280 -0.47 16.16 -10.70
C ALA A 280 -1.34 15.01 -11.27
N ALA A 281 -0.88 14.32 -12.32
CA ALA A 281 -1.57 13.15 -12.85
C ALA A 281 -1.64 12.00 -11.82
N VAL A 282 -0.55 11.76 -11.09
CA VAL A 282 -0.50 10.74 -10.04
C VAL A 282 -1.40 11.10 -8.85
N SER A 283 -1.53 12.39 -8.51
CA SER A 283 -2.41 12.81 -7.40
C SER A 283 -3.89 12.53 -7.66
N ARG A 284 -4.31 12.49 -8.93
CA ARG A 284 -5.67 12.10 -9.32
C ARG A 284 -5.92 10.59 -9.32
N LYS A 285 -4.85 9.78 -9.41
CA LYS A 285 -4.93 8.31 -9.52
C LYS A 285 -4.74 7.58 -8.20
N LEU A 286 -4.03 8.18 -7.24
CA LEU A 286 -3.78 7.59 -5.93
C LEU A 286 -4.87 8.03 -4.94
N SER A 287 -5.16 7.16 -3.97
CA SER A 287 -5.91 7.60 -2.78
C SER A 287 -5.16 8.72 -2.06
N GLU A 288 -5.89 9.57 -1.35
CA GLU A 288 -5.30 10.64 -0.54
C GLU A 288 -4.25 10.11 0.44
N ALA A 289 -4.57 8.99 1.12
CA ALA A 289 -3.67 8.34 2.07
C ALA A 289 -2.37 7.85 1.41
N ASP A 290 -2.48 7.20 0.24
CA ASP A 290 -1.32 6.75 -0.53
C ASP A 290 -0.49 7.92 -1.06
N PHE A 291 -1.13 8.99 -1.54
CA PHE A 291 -0.43 10.16 -2.02
C PHE A 291 0.31 10.86 -0.87
N LYS A 292 -0.37 11.11 0.25
CA LYS A 292 0.23 11.69 1.47
C LYS A 292 1.43 10.87 1.95
N THR A 293 1.28 9.55 2.05
CA THR A 293 2.34 8.69 2.56
C THR A 293 3.50 8.55 1.58
N LYS A 294 3.22 8.23 0.31
CA LYS A 294 4.26 7.85 -0.66
C LYS A 294 4.90 9.03 -1.39
N ARG A 295 4.19 10.18 -1.46
CA ARG A 295 4.62 11.36 -2.21
C ARG A 295 4.94 12.58 -1.36
N LEU A 296 4.42 12.65 -0.13
CA LEU A 296 4.62 13.81 0.74
C LEU A 296 5.33 13.46 2.05
N ASN A 297 5.58 12.17 2.31
CA ASN A 297 6.06 11.72 3.60
C ASN A 297 5.24 12.34 4.74
N VAL A 298 3.91 12.13 4.69
CA VAL A 298 2.97 12.49 5.73
C VAL A 298 2.45 11.20 6.35
N TRP A 299 2.57 11.10 7.67
CA TRP A 299 2.08 9.93 8.40
C TRP A 299 0.54 9.93 8.45
N VAL A 300 -0.05 8.85 7.95
CA VAL A 300 -1.49 8.64 8.02
C VAL A 300 -1.82 7.74 9.20
N THR A 301 -2.67 8.23 10.11
CA THR A 301 -3.02 7.54 11.37
C THR A 301 -4.20 6.60 11.25
N LYS A 302 -5.00 6.72 10.18
CA LYS A 302 -6.19 5.87 9.97
C LYS A 302 -5.88 4.83 8.90
N ALA A 303 -6.32 3.60 9.15
CA ALA A 303 -6.61 2.67 8.07
C ALA A 303 -7.38 3.44 7.00
N GLU A 304 -7.07 3.25 5.73
CA GLU A 304 -7.70 4.01 4.63
C GLU A 304 -9.22 3.90 4.78
N VAL A 305 -9.88 5.03 4.98
CA VAL A 305 -11.33 5.10 4.87
C VAL A 305 -11.67 4.58 3.46
N TRP A 306 -12.57 3.63 3.38
CA TRP A 306 -12.87 2.96 2.12
C TRP A 306 -13.40 3.93 1.07
N LEU A 307 -14.44 4.70 1.39
CA LEU A 307 -15.02 5.72 0.51
C LEU A 307 -14.52 7.12 0.90
N PRO A 308 -14.21 8.00 -0.07
CA PRO A 308 -13.93 9.41 0.20
C PRO A 308 -15.12 10.10 0.92
N GLU A 309 -14.80 11.13 1.68
CA GLU A 309 -15.83 11.95 2.37
C GLU A 309 -16.84 12.50 1.37
N GLY A 310 -18.12 12.37 1.70
CA GLY A 310 -19.24 12.81 0.85
C GLY A 310 -19.56 11.89 -0.34
N ALA A 311 -18.78 10.82 -0.57
CA ALA A 311 -19.05 9.92 -1.71
C ALA A 311 -20.32 9.09 -1.51
N TRP A 312 -20.55 8.63 -0.28
CA TRP A 312 -21.74 7.84 0.07
C TRP A 312 -23.02 8.66 0.02
N GLU A 313 -22.97 9.90 0.47
CA GLU A 313 -24.07 10.84 0.49
C GLU A 313 -24.52 11.25 -0.92
N ARG A 314 -23.60 11.26 -1.91
CA ARG A 314 -23.95 11.59 -3.29
C ARG A 314 -24.83 10.57 -4.00
N VAL A 315 -24.88 9.35 -3.52
CA VAL A 315 -25.73 8.27 -4.07
C VAL A 315 -26.99 8.04 -3.23
N GLU A 316 -27.28 8.96 -2.29
CA GLU A 316 -28.51 8.92 -1.49
C GLU A 316 -29.73 9.32 -2.32
N ASP A 317 -30.78 8.49 -2.25
CA ASP A 317 -32.11 8.73 -2.80
C ASP A 317 -33.13 8.22 -1.79
N ALA A 318 -33.41 9.05 -0.78
CA ALA A 318 -34.29 8.71 0.32
C ALA A 318 -35.79 8.59 -0.10
N GLU A 319 -36.14 9.12 -1.27
CA GLU A 319 -37.50 9.02 -1.79
C GLU A 319 -37.73 7.67 -2.52
N GLN A 320 -36.66 7.02 -2.93
CA GLN A 320 -36.73 5.75 -3.64
C GLN A 320 -36.99 4.60 -2.65
N THR A 321 -38.07 3.88 -2.85
CA THR A 321 -38.42 2.68 -2.08
C THR A 321 -38.52 1.47 -2.99
N ILE A 322 -38.30 0.28 -2.45
CA ILE A 322 -38.46 -0.99 -3.16
C ILE A 322 -39.90 -1.47 -2.96
N PRO A 323 -40.76 -1.45 -4.01
CA PRO A 323 -42.17 -1.86 -3.89
C PRO A 323 -42.30 -3.34 -3.53
N ASP A 324 -43.45 -3.70 -2.93
CA ASP A 324 -43.79 -5.09 -2.67
C ASP A 324 -43.96 -5.84 -4.01
N GLY A 325 -43.46 -7.08 -4.07
CA GLY A 325 -43.49 -7.89 -5.29
C GLY A 325 -42.35 -7.60 -6.29
N GLU A 326 -41.48 -6.62 -6.03
CA GLU A 326 -40.33 -6.31 -6.90
C GLU A 326 -39.29 -7.44 -6.84
N GLU A 327 -38.58 -7.69 -7.94
CA GLU A 327 -37.45 -8.61 -7.97
C GLU A 327 -36.27 -8.04 -7.18
N VAL A 328 -35.72 -8.81 -6.25
CA VAL A 328 -34.61 -8.38 -5.39
C VAL A 328 -33.60 -9.49 -5.11
N VAL A 329 -32.42 -9.08 -4.68
CA VAL A 329 -31.42 -9.93 -4.04
C VAL A 329 -31.37 -9.56 -2.55
N LEU A 330 -31.50 -10.56 -1.69
CA LEU A 330 -31.21 -10.40 -0.25
C LEU A 330 -29.75 -10.81 0.00
N ALA A 331 -29.07 -10.06 0.86
CA ALA A 331 -27.74 -10.42 1.30
C ALA A 331 -27.60 -10.20 2.80
N PHE A 332 -27.01 -11.15 3.51
CA PHE A 332 -26.71 -10.97 4.91
C PHE A 332 -25.30 -11.40 5.28
N ASP A 333 -24.72 -10.64 6.21
CA ASP A 333 -23.43 -10.94 6.84
C ASP A 333 -23.56 -10.76 8.34
N GLY A 334 -22.81 -11.57 9.08
CA GLY A 334 -22.80 -11.46 10.53
C GLY A 334 -22.21 -12.65 11.25
N SER A 335 -22.28 -12.59 12.58
CA SER A 335 -21.83 -13.67 13.45
C SER A 335 -22.77 -13.83 14.67
N TYR A 336 -22.75 -15.01 15.27
CA TYR A 336 -23.57 -15.31 16.44
C TYR A 336 -23.18 -14.52 17.70
N ASN A 337 -21.89 -14.22 17.87
CA ASN A 337 -21.35 -13.66 19.12
C ASN A 337 -20.53 -12.40 18.86
N ASN A 338 -20.70 -11.36 19.68
CA ASN A 338 -19.90 -10.13 19.74
C ASN A 338 -19.77 -9.31 18.45
N ASP A 339 -20.50 -9.68 17.39
CA ASP A 339 -20.53 -8.94 16.13
C ASP A 339 -21.98 -8.51 15.81
N ALA A 340 -22.17 -7.79 14.72
CA ALA A 340 -23.48 -7.47 14.21
C ALA A 340 -23.92 -8.52 13.16
N THR A 341 -25.22 -8.63 12.92
CA THR A 341 -25.78 -9.32 11.76
C THR A 341 -26.65 -8.34 11.00
N GLY A 342 -26.37 -8.13 9.74
CA GLY A 342 -27.08 -7.19 8.88
C GLY A 342 -27.74 -7.88 7.70
N LEU A 343 -28.99 -7.55 7.42
CA LEU A 343 -29.75 -8.00 6.25
C LEU A 343 -30.03 -6.80 5.35
N ILE A 344 -29.55 -6.91 4.12
CA ILE A 344 -29.66 -5.92 3.04
C ILE A 344 -30.59 -6.47 1.97
N VAL A 345 -31.37 -5.59 1.36
CA VAL A 345 -32.09 -5.84 0.12
C VAL A 345 -31.50 -4.98 -1.00
N VAL A 346 -31.28 -5.60 -2.16
CA VAL A 346 -30.81 -4.91 -3.36
C VAL A 346 -31.78 -5.16 -4.50
N ARG A 347 -32.42 -4.10 -4.98
CA ARG A 347 -33.16 -4.14 -6.24
C ARG A 347 -32.14 -4.06 -7.39
N PRO A 348 -32.13 -5.01 -8.34
CA PRO A 348 -31.28 -4.93 -9.52
C PRO A 348 -31.55 -3.68 -10.36
N GLY A 349 -30.50 -3.16 -10.96
CA GLY A 349 -30.63 -2.17 -12.03
C GLY A 349 -30.88 -2.80 -13.39
N GLU A 350 -31.19 -1.99 -14.37
CA GLU A 350 -31.20 -2.42 -15.76
C GLU A 350 -29.77 -2.66 -16.27
N PRO A 351 -29.57 -3.63 -17.17
CA PRO A 351 -28.26 -3.85 -17.77
C PRO A 351 -27.75 -2.57 -18.44
N LEU A 352 -26.52 -2.21 -18.18
CA LEU A 352 -25.87 -1.08 -18.84
C LEU A 352 -25.72 -1.41 -20.34
N ASN A 353 -26.16 -0.51 -21.19
CA ASN A 353 -26.06 -0.64 -22.63
C ASN A 353 -24.72 -0.03 -23.12
N TRP A 354 -23.62 -0.61 -22.64
CA TRP A 354 -22.28 -0.11 -22.90
C TRP A 354 -21.26 -1.24 -23.04
N ASP A 355 -20.57 -1.30 -24.18
CA ASP A 355 -19.39 -2.14 -24.39
C ASP A 355 -18.14 -1.25 -24.43
N PRO A 356 -17.25 -1.34 -23.42
CA PRO A 356 -16.01 -0.54 -23.39
C PRO A 356 -15.03 -0.91 -24.50
N ASN A 357 -15.22 -2.06 -25.15
CA ASN A 357 -14.37 -2.55 -26.25
C ASN A 357 -15.03 -2.37 -27.62
N ASP A 358 -16.15 -1.67 -27.71
CA ASP A 358 -16.78 -1.36 -29.01
C ASP A 358 -15.78 -0.54 -29.85
N PRO A 359 -15.49 -0.99 -31.08
CA PRO A 359 -14.58 -0.28 -31.98
C PRO A 359 -14.96 1.19 -32.23
N GLN A 360 -16.24 1.56 -32.10
CA GLN A 360 -16.68 2.93 -32.21
C GLN A 360 -16.22 3.84 -31.08
N HIS A 361 -15.78 3.25 -29.94
CA HIS A 361 -15.27 3.98 -28.78
C HIS A 361 -13.74 4.10 -28.77
N ALA A 362 -13.04 3.51 -29.76
CA ALA A 362 -11.58 3.39 -29.73
C ALA A 362 -10.86 4.74 -29.85
N ASP A 363 -11.43 5.66 -30.61
CA ASP A 363 -10.84 6.97 -30.92
C ASP A 363 -11.36 8.11 -30.01
N LEU A 364 -12.30 7.82 -29.08
CA LEU A 364 -12.87 8.80 -28.17
C LEU A 364 -11.92 9.09 -27.00
N ASP A 365 -11.82 10.35 -26.58
CA ASP A 365 -11.16 10.71 -25.34
C ASP A 365 -12.00 10.34 -24.10
N GLU A 366 -11.46 10.60 -22.87
CA GLU A 366 -12.11 10.19 -21.62
C GLU A 366 -13.41 10.97 -21.38
N ASP A 367 -13.45 12.25 -21.73
CA ASP A 367 -14.62 13.12 -21.55
C ASP A 367 -15.73 12.76 -22.56
N GLU A 368 -15.37 12.50 -23.82
CA GLU A 368 -16.29 12.05 -24.86
C GLU A 368 -16.90 10.67 -24.55
N ARG A 369 -16.10 9.75 -24.00
CA ARG A 369 -16.59 8.44 -23.53
C ARG A 369 -17.56 8.57 -22.37
N ASP A 370 -17.27 9.43 -21.42
CA ASP A 370 -18.14 9.65 -20.26
C ASP A 370 -19.47 10.31 -20.68
N GLN A 371 -19.42 11.25 -21.62
CA GLN A 371 -20.62 11.87 -22.18
C GLN A 371 -21.47 10.85 -22.96
N LEU A 372 -20.87 10.07 -23.84
CA LEU A 372 -21.56 9.05 -24.63
C LEU A 372 -22.13 7.95 -23.72
N TRP A 373 -21.38 7.56 -22.68
CA TRP A 373 -21.87 6.64 -21.68
C TRP A 373 -23.11 7.18 -20.95
N ALA A 374 -23.07 8.45 -20.55
CA ALA A 374 -24.19 9.12 -19.88
C ALA A 374 -25.43 9.18 -20.79
N GLU A 375 -25.25 9.48 -22.06
CA GLU A 375 -26.33 9.52 -23.05
C GLU A 375 -26.97 8.15 -23.30
N HIS A 376 -26.15 7.08 -23.43
CA HIS A 376 -26.63 5.71 -23.63
C HIS A 376 -27.34 5.11 -22.43
N ASN A 377 -26.99 5.55 -21.25
CA ASN A 377 -27.55 5.04 -20.00
C ASN A 377 -28.53 6.03 -19.33
N ALA A 378 -28.84 7.14 -20.01
CA ALA A 378 -29.82 8.10 -19.53
C ALA A 378 -31.19 7.45 -19.37
N GLY A 379 -31.72 7.52 -18.14
CA GLY A 379 -33.04 6.96 -17.81
C GLY A 379 -33.07 5.47 -17.46
N LEU A 380 -31.90 4.76 -17.50
CA LEU A 380 -31.84 3.39 -16.97
C LEU A 380 -32.01 3.37 -15.46
N ARG A 381 -32.78 2.39 -14.99
CA ARG A 381 -33.00 2.18 -13.56
C ARG A 381 -31.73 1.66 -12.89
N MET A 382 -31.16 2.47 -12.01
CA MET A 382 -29.97 2.09 -11.24
C MET A 382 -30.30 1.05 -10.16
N PRO A 383 -29.33 0.18 -9.79
CA PRO A 383 -29.50 -0.69 -8.62
C PRO A 383 -29.68 0.15 -7.35
N HIS A 384 -30.60 -0.28 -6.49
CA HIS A 384 -30.92 0.40 -5.24
C HIS A 384 -30.68 -0.51 -4.03
N VAL A 385 -29.99 0.01 -3.03
CA VAL A 385 -29.60 -0.72 -1.82
C VAL A 385 -30.36 -0.15 -0.62
N ASP A 386 -31.01 -1.02 0.14
CA ASP A 386 -31.70 -0.64 1.37
C ASP A 386 -31.49 -1.66 2.49
N VAL A 387 -31.71 -1.24 3.74
CA VAL A 387 -31.53 -2.06 4.93
C VAL A 387 -32.87 -2.68 5.33
N VAL A 388 -32.92 -4.02 5.34
CA VAL A 388 -34.06 -4.74 5.89
C VAL A 388 -34.02 -4.72 7.41
N GLN A 389 -32.91 -5.19 8.01
CA GLN A 389 -32.75 -5.25 9.47
C GLN A 389 -31.26 -5.32 9.87
N LEU A 390 -30.98 -4.82 11.06
CA LEU A 390 -29.68 -4.91 11.73
C LEU A 390 -29.87 -5.39 13.17
N TRP A 391 -29.20 -6.46 13.53
CA TRP A 391 -29.10 -7.00 14.89
C TRP A 391 -27.72 -6.70 15.45
N GLU A 392 -27.67 -5.77 16.38
CA GLU A 392 -26.47 -5.42 17.13
C GLU A 392 -26.70 -5.63 18.62
N ARG A 393 -25.64 -5.99 19.34
CA ARG A 393 -25.71 -6.12 20.79
C ARG A 393 -26.14 -4.78 21.43
N PRO A 394 -27.26 -4.71 22.15
CA PRO A 394 -27.63 -3.53 22.90
C PRO A 394 -26.58 -3.15 23.96
N LYS A 395 -26.46 -1.87 24.29
CA LYS A 395 -25.46 -1.39 25.27
C LYS A 395 -25.59 -2.07 26.63
N ASP A 396 -26.83 -2.38 27.03
CA ASP A 396 -27.16 -2.97 28.32
C ASP A 396 -27.37 -4.49 28.26
N ALA A 397 -26.97 -5.13 27.12
CA ALA A 397 -27.13 -6.57 26.97
C ALA A 397 -26.16 -7.35 27.86
N PRO A 398 -26.58 -8.51 28.40
CA PRO A 398 -25.73 -9.36 29.22
C PRO A 398 -24.48 -9.85 28.41
N PRO A 399 -23.39 -10.24 29.13
CA PRO A 399 -22.12 -10.65 28.45
C PRO A 399 -22.28 -11.80 27.46
N ASP A 400 -23.25 -12.66 27.69
CA ASP A 400 -23.58 -13.85 26.88
C ASP A 400 -24.63 -13.59 25.80
N TRP A 401 -24.96 -12.32 25.51
CA TRP A 401 -25.91 -11.98 24.46
C TRP A 401 -25.45 -12.54 23.11
N VAL A 402 -26.35 -13.18 22.42
CA VAL A 402 -26.20 -13.69 21.07
C VAL A 402 -27.27 -13.14 20.15
N VAL A 403 -26.97 -13.09 18.86
CA VAL A 403 -27.93 -12.68 17.83
C VAL A 403 -29.13 -13.65 17.86
N PRO A 404 -30.39 -13.15 17.87
CA PRO A 404 -31.59 -14.00 17.90
C PRO A 404 -31.81 -14.69 16.55
N ILE A 405 -31.23 -15.88 16.39
CA ILE A 405 -31.15 -16.62 15.10
C ILE A 405 -32.53 -16.81 14.49
N LEU A 406 -33.53 -17.20 15.33
CA LEU A 406 -34.89 -17.43 14.84
C LEU A 406 -35.54 -16.14 14.29
N GLU A 407 -35.26 -15.00 14.90
CA GLU A 407 -35.74 -13.70 14.40
C GLU A 407 -35.09 -13.35 13.05
N VAL A 408 -33.81 -13.64 12.88
CA VAL A 408 -33.12 -13.46 11.61
C VAL A 408 -33.77 -14.31 10.52
N GLU A 409 -33.98 -15.60 10.79
CA GLU A 409 -34.62 -16.53 9.85
C GLU A 409 -36.06 -16.09 9.52
N ASP A 410 -36.85 -15.67 10.52
CA ASP A 410 -38.22 -15.20 10.32
C ASP A 410 -38.29 -13.90 9.53
N THR A 411 -37.32 -13.00 9.73
CA THR A 411 -37.17 -11.77 8.93
C THR A 411 -36.84 -12.07 7.47
N ILE A 412 -35.97 -13.04 7.22
CA ILE A 412 -35.67 -13.49 5.85
C ILE A 412 -36.92 -14.08 5.19
N ARG A 413 -37.69 -14.94 5.91
CA ARG A 413 -38.96 -15.50 5.40
C ARG A 413 -39.97 -14.39 5.10
N ALA A 414 -40.06 -13.37 5.97
CA ALA A 414 -40.95 -12.22 5.77
C ALA A 414 -40.55 -11.41 4.53
N ALA A 415 -39.24 -11.20 4.30
CA ALA A 415 -38.73 -10.55 3.12
C ALA A 415 -39.05 -11.34 1.84
N CYS A 416 -38.94 -12.68 1.87
CA CYS A 416 -39.32 -13.54 0.74
C CYS A 416 -40.83 -13.55 0.46
N ARG A 417 -41.70 -13.23 1.46
CA ARG A 417 -43.13 -13.04 1.22
C ARG A 417 -43.47 -11.66 0.65
N ARG A 418 -42.62 -10.68 0.94
CA ARG A 418 -42.80 -9.30 0.50
C ARG A 418 -42.36 -9.07 -0.94
N TRP A 419 -41.21 -9.65 -1.30
CA TRP A 419 -40.54 -9.42 -2.60
C TRP A 419 -40.37 -10.72 -3.39
N GLN A 420 -40.14 -10.60 -4.68
CA GLN A 420 -39.68 -11.72 -5.50
C GLN A 420 -38.16 -11.89 -5.32
N VAL A 421 -37.79 -12.67 -4.30
CA VAL A 421 -36.39 -12.86 -3.95
C VAL A 421 -35.73 -13.81 -4.93
N ARG A 422 -34.84 -13.28 -5.79
CA ARG A 422 -34.06 -14.05 -6.76
C ARG A 422 -33.00 -14.90 -6.09
N GLU A 423 -32.30 -14.35 -5.11
CA GLU A 423 -31.20 -14.98 -4.37
C GLU A 423 -31.13 -14.45 -2.95
N ILE A 424 -30.78 -15.33 -2.01
CA ILE A 424 -30.40 -15.00 -0.63
C ILE A 424 -28.91 -15.30 -0.50
N VAL A 425 -28.08 -14.27 -0.43
CA VAL A 425 -26.63 -14.36 -0.48
C VAL A 425 -26.05 -14.32 0.92
N CYS A 426 -25.26 -15.33 1.30
CA CYS A 426 -24.56 -15.34 2.58
C CYS A 426 -23.26 -16.13 2.55
N ASP A 427 -22.38 -15.88 3.53
CA ASP A 427 -21.22 -16.73 3.79
C ASP A 427 -21.65 -17.95 4.61
N PRO A 428 -21.52 -19.18 4.05
CA PRO A 428 -21.95 -20.40 4.73
C PRO A 428 -21.13 -20.72 5.99
N ALA A 429 -19.91 -20.15 6.14
CA ALA A 429 -18.97 -20.54 7.18
C ALA A 429 -19.51 -20.36 8.62
N ARG A 430 -20.43 -19.41 8.83
CA ARG A 430 -20.98 -19.10 10.16
C ARG A 430 -22.46 -19.42 10.30
N TRP A 431 -23.21 -19.53 9.21
CA TRP A 431 -24.66 -19.68 9.16
C TRP A 431 -25.11 -21.01 8.54
N ALA A 432 -24.24 -22.02 8.51
CA ALA A 432 -24.47 -23.28 7.83
C ALA A 432 -25.82 -23.95 8.21
N ARG A 433 -26.20 -23.90 9.50
CA ARG A 433 -27.48 -24.49 9.95
C ARG A 433 -28.70 -23.73 9.40
N SER A 434 -28.72 -22.41 9.57
CA SER A 434 -29.83 -21.58 9.06
C SER A 434 -29.90 -21.65 7.54
N TYR A 435 -28.73 -21.68 6.88
CA TYR A 435 -28.63 -21.90 5.44
C TYR A 435 -29.36 -23.19 5.02
N GLN A 436 -29.05 -24.33 5.65
CA GLN A 436 -29.67 -25.63 5.34
C GLN A 436 -31.19 -25.62 5.63
N ILE A 437 -31.64 -24.95 6.69
CA ILE A 437 -33.05 -24.85 7.01
C ILE A 437 -33.80 -24.05 5.92
N LEU A 438 -33.29 -22.87 5.56
CA LEU A 438 -33.91 -22.01 4.54
C LEU A 438 -33.88 -22.68 3.15
N GLU A 439 -32.82 -23.39 2.81
CA GLU A 439 -32.71 -24.16 1.55
C GLU A 439 -33.71 -25.34 1.55
N ALA A 440 -33.87 -26.06 2.66
CA ALA A 440 -34.85 -27.14 2.79
C ALA A 440 -36.30 -26.65 2.69
N GLU A 441 -36.56 -25.40 3.03
CA GLU A 441 -37.85 -24.73 2.85
C GLU A 441 -38.09 -24.28 1.40
N GLY A 442 -37.11 -24.51 0.50
CA GLY A 442 -37.18 -24.13 -0.92
C GLY A 442 -36.84 -22.69 -1.22
N LEU A 443 -36.24 -21.95 -0.25
CA LEU A 443 -35.80 -20.59 -0.48
C LEU A 443 -34.50 -20.55 -1.33
N PRO A 444 -34.29 -19.52 -2.18
CA PRO A 444 -33.20 -19.47 -3.16
C PRO A 444 -31.87 -19.04 -2.50
N VAL A 445 -31.34 -19.83 -1.60
CA VAL A 445 -30.09 -19.52 -0.88
C VAL A 445 -28.87 -19.80 -1.76
N VAL A 446 -27.89 -18.89 -1.75
CA VAL A 446 -26.66 -18.95 -2.57
C VAL A 446 -25.44 -18.72 -1.69
N ASP A 447 -24.48 -19.65 -1.81
CA ASP A 447 -23.19 -19.58 -1.14
C ASP A 447 -22.33 -18.45 -1.67
N TYR A 448 -21.90 -17.56 -0.78
CA TYR A 448 -20.97 -16.50 -1.11
C TYR A 448 -19.79 -16.48 -0.12
N PRO A 449 -18.81 -17.39 -0.25
CA PRO A 449 -17.62 -17.37 0.61
C PRO A 449 -16.87 -16.06 0.50
N GLN A 450 -16.54 -15.44 1.63
CA GLN A 450 -15.84 -14.15 1.72
C GLN A 450 -14.33 -14.30 1.46
N SER A 451 -13.97 -15.05 0.42
CA SER A 451 -12.58 -15.21 -0.01
C SER A 451 -12.08 -13.97 -0.76
N PRO A 452 -10.77 -13.66 -0.73
CA PRO A 452 -10.21 -12.55 -1.51
C PRO A 452 -10.55 -12.61 -3.00
N LYS A 453 -10.60 -13.81 -3.60
CA LYS A 453 -10.96 -14.02 -5.00
C LYS A 453 -12.37 -13.49 -5.34
N ARG A 454 -13.34 -13.58 -4.41
CA ARG A 454 -14.70 -13.06 -4.61
C ARG A 454 -14.87 -11.62 -4.11
N MET A 455 -14.35 -11.33 -2.91
CA MET A 455 -14.59 -10.04 -2.26
C MET A 455 -13.78 -8.88 -2.88
N VAL A 456 -12.57 -9.13 -3.40
CA VAL A 456 -11.78 -8.05 -4.03
C VAL A 456 -12.50 -7.44 -5.23
N PRO A 457 -12.91 -8.21 -6.27
CA PRO A 457 -13.65 -7.63 -7.39
C PRO A 457 -15.01 -7.06 -6.98
N ALA A 458 -15.70 -7.67 -6.01
CA ALA A 458 -16.98 -7.15 -5.52
C ALA A 458 -16.81 -5.80 -4.78
N THR A 459 -15.75 -5.66 -3.97
CA THR A 459 -15.41 -4.39 -3.29
C THR A 459 -15.06 -3.30 -4.29
N GLN A 460 -14.32 -3.64 -5.33
CA GLN A 460 -13.96 -2.71 -6.40
C GLN A 460 -15.21 -2.27 -7.18
N GLN A 461 -16.06 -3.21 -7.58
CA GLN A 461 -17.33 -2.92 -8.27
C GLN A 461 -18.23 -1.98 -7.46
N PHE A 462 -18.36 -2.23 -6.14
CA PHE A 462 -19.15 -1.38 -5.26
C PHE A 462 -18.54 0.03 -5.15
N PHE A 463 -17.22 0.12 -5.02
CA PHE A 463 -16.50 1.39 -4.99
C PHE A 463 -16.75 2.20 -6.27
N GLU A 464 -16.61 1.58 -7.43
CA GLU A 464 -16.85 2.22 -8.72
C GLU A 464 -18.32 2.64 -8.90
N ALA A 465 -19.26 1.81 -8.44
CA ALA A 465 -20.69 2.15 -8.48
C ALA A 465 -21.01 3.40 -7.65
N VAL A 466 -20.40 3.55 -6.48
CA VAL A 466 -20.54 4.74 -5.64
C VAL A 466 -19.85 5.95 -6.26
N MET A 467 -18.58 5.79 -6.67
CA MET A 467 -17.78 6.91 -7.19
C MET A 467 -18.36 7.50 -8.48
N ASN A 468 -18.90 6.64 -9.35
CA ASN A 468 -19.49 7.02 -10.63
C ASN A 468 -21.02 7.24 -10.55
N GLN A 469 -21.59 7.24 -9.31
CA GLN A 469 -23.04 7.43 -9.08
C GLN A 469 -23.91 6.45 -9.91
N ARG A 470 -23.46 5.19 -10.02
CA ARG A 470 -24.14 4.10 -10.75
C ARG A 470 -24.95 3.19 -9.83
N MET A 471 -25.32 3.67 -8.67
CA MET A 471 -26.22 3.04 -7.72
C MET A 471 -26.90 4.10 -6.86
N THR A 472 -27.99 3.74 -6.19
CA THR A 472 -28.66 4.56 -5.19
C THR A 472 -28.80 3.79 -3.87
N GLN A 473 -29.02 4.52 -2.78
CA GLN A 473 -29.29 3.96 -1.45
C GLN A 473 -30.29 4.83 -0.67
N SER A 474 -30.98 4.23 0.30
CA SER A 474 -32.14 4.82 1.01
C SER A 474 -31.78 5.91 2.04
N GLY A 475 -30.52 6.23 2.30
CA GLY A 475 -30.12 7.14 3.40
C GLY A 475 -30.16 6.51 4.79
N ASP A 476 -30.22 5.17 4.91
CA ASP A 476 -30.27 4.50 6.21
C ASP A 476 -28.99 4.80 7.03
N PRO A 477 -29.12 5.43 8.24
CA PRO A 477 -27.97 5.84 9.04
C PRO A 477 -27.16 4.65 9.59
N ARG A 478 -27.77 3.46 9.69
CA ARG A 478 -27.11 2.23 10.14
C ARG A 478 -26.12 1.75 9.05
N LEU A 479 -26.55 1.75 7.79
CA LEU A 479 -25.70 1.41 6.66
C LEU A 479 -24.60 2.45 6.47
N ALA A 480 -24.93 3.73 6.51
CA ALA A 480 -23.95 4.83 6.42
C ALA A 480 -22.85 4.70 7.48
N ARG A 481 -23.22 4.37 8.72
CA ARG A 481 -22.25 4.11 9.81
C ARG A 481 -21.34 2.91 9.51
N HIS A 482 -21.86 1.80 8.99
CA HIS A 482 -21.09 0.61 8.66
C HIS A 482 -20.14 0.86 7.47
N ILE A 483 -20.57 1.63 6.48
CA ILE A 483 -19.73 2.10 5.36
C ILE A 483 -18.59 2.98 5.89
N ALA A 484 -18.89 3.96 6.75
CA ALA A 484 -17.88 4.85 7.33
C ALA A 484 -16.87 4.12 8.25
N ASN A 485 -17.26 3.00 8.85
CA ASN A 485 -16.39 2.16 9.68
C ASN A 485 -15.46 1.26 8.86
N ALA A 486 -15.78 1.01 7.58
CA ALA A 486 -15.03 0.12 6.73
C ALA A 486 -13.69 0.73 6.34
N VAL A 487 -12.63 -0.07 6.47
CA VAL A 487 -11.28 0.29 6.05
C VAL A 487 -10.79 -0.68 4.99
N THR A 488 -9.96 -0.21 4.07
CA THR A 488 -9.38 -1.09 3.04
C THR A 488 -8.01 -1.60 3.45
N LYS A 489 -7.74 -2.87 3.08
CA LYS A 489 -6.39 -3.46 3.12
C LYS A 489 -6.04 -3.98 1.74
N ALA A 490 -4.78 -3.77 1.34
CA ALA A 490 -4.26 -4.38 0.13
C ALA A 490 -4.11 -5.90 0.32
N THR A 491 -4.55 -6.65 -0.68
CA THR A 491 -4.35 -8.11 -0.81
C THR A 491 -3.58 -8.39 -2.10
N SER A 492 -3.16 -9.63 -2.33
CA SER A 492 -2.43 -10.02 -3.55
C SER A 492 -3.20 -9.78 -4.85
N GLY A 493 -4.54 -9.59 -4.79
CA GLY A 493 -5.39 -9.37 -5.96
C GLY A 493 -6.06 -7.99 -6.02
N GLY A 494 -5.81 -7.09 -5.08
CA GLY A 494 -6.46 -5.78 -5.01
C GLY A 494 -6.84 -5.37 -3.59
N ARG A 495 -7.90 -4.56 -3.44
CA ARG A 495 -8.35 -4.06 -2.14
C ARG A 495 -9.64 -4.76 -1.69
N MET A 496 -9.75 -5.01 -0.40
CA MET A 496 -10.92 -5.57 0.24
C MET A 496 -11.21 -4.79 1.53
N ILE A 497 -12.48 -4.71 1.95
CA ILE A 497 -12.83 -4.03 3.20
C ILE A 497 -12.60 -4.93 4.42
N TYR A 498 -12.24 -4.29 5.52
CA TYR A 498 -12.01 -4.93 6.83
C TYR A 498 -12.47 -4.02 7.96
N LYS A 499 -12.65 -4.60 9.14
CA LYS A 499 -12.69 -3.83 10.40
C LYS A 499 -11.30 -3.25 10.68
N GLU A 500 -11.25 -2.10 11.32
CA GLU A 500 -10.00 -1.43 11.70
C GLU A 500 -9.06 -2.37 12.48
N SER A 501 -9.63 -3.16 13.40
CA SER A 501 -8.93 -4.23 14.13
C SER A 501 -9.88 -5.39 14.45
N LYS A 502 -9.33 -6.58 14.79
CA LYS A 502 -10.11 -7.80 15.06
C LYS A 502 -11.10 -7.66 16.22
N GLY A 503 -10.87 -6.77 17.18
CA GLY A 503 -11.74 -6.49 18.33
C GLY A 503 -12.47 -5.15 18.24
N SER A 504 -12.43 -4.46 17.10
CA SER A 504 -13.04 -3.13 16.94
C SER A 504 -14.53 -3.13 17.25
N PRO A 505 -15.03 -2.19 18.05
CA PRO A 505 -16.47 -1.98 18.23
C PRO A 505 -17.14 -1.43 16.97
N ARG A 506 -16.35 -0.95 15.99
CA ARG A 506 -16.83 -0.41 14.72
C ARG A 506 -17.22 -1.55 13.79
N LYS A 507 -18.51 -1.79 13.67
CA LYS A 507 -19.08 -2.87 12.85
C LYS A 507 -19.14 -2.47 11.39
N ILE A 508 -19.02 -3.47 10.47
CA ILE A 508 -19.04 -3.28 9.01
C ILE A 508 -19.98 -4.28 8.31
N ASP A 509 -20.73 -5.08 9.04
CA ASP A 509 -21.47 -6.24 8.53
C ASP A 509 -22.51 -5.83 7.47
N LEU A 510 -23.23 -4.70 7.65
CA LEU A 510 -24.09 -4.15 6.58
C LEU A 510 -23.31 -3.74 5.33
N ALA A 511 -22.09 -3.21 5.47
CA ALA A 511 -21.28 -2.85 4.31
C ALA A 511 -20.82 -4.09 3.53
N VAL A 512 -20.45 -5.17 4.24
CA VAL A 512 -20.10 -6.46 3.63
C VAL A 512 -21.33 -7.05 2.90
N ALA A 513 -22.49 -7.08 3.56
CA ALA A 513 -23.74 -7.54 2.97
C ALA A 513 -24.12 -6.72 1.72
N ALA A 514 -24.00 -5.39 1.77
CA ALA A 514 -24.29 -4.52 0.63
C ALA A 514 -23.37 -4.80 -0.57
N ILE A 515 -22.06 -5.03 -0.34
CA ILE A 515 -21.11 -5.42 -1.39
C ILE A 515 -21.51 -6.75 -2.03
N MET A 516 -21.82 -7.76 -1.22
CA MET A 516 -22.23 -9.08 -1.72
C MET A 516 -23.53 -8.98 -2.51
N GLY A 517 -24.51 -8.26 -1.98
CA GLY A 517 -25.82 -8.05 -2.60
C GLY A 517 -25.73 -7.34 -3.93
N LEU A 518 -24.99 -6.21 -4.02
CA LEU A 518 -24.80 -5.48 -5.27
C LEU A 518 -24.07 -6.32 -6.31
N ASN A 519 -23.03 -7.05 -5.91
CA ASN A 519 -22.28 -7.92 -6.82
C ASN A 519 -23.17 -9.01 -7.43
N ARG A 520 -24.09 -9.57 -6.65
CA ARG A 520 -25.04 -10.59 -7.16
C ARG A 520 -26.18 -9.97 -7.96
N ALA A 521 -26.71 -8.82 -7.53
CA ALA A 521 -27.74 -8.10 -8.27
C ALA A 521 -27.29 -7.67 -9.68
N SER A 522 -25.99 -7.42 -9.86
CA SER A 522 -25.40 -7.03 -11.16
C SER A 522 -25.09 -8.22 -12.09
N ARG A 523 -25.42 -9.45 -11.71
CA ARG A 523 -25.17 -10.66 -12.50
C ARG A 523 -26.46 -11.39 -12.83
N PRO A 524 -26.52 -12.14 -13.94
CA PRO A 524 -27.63 -13.06 -14.15
C PRO A 524 -27.67 -14.10 -13.02
N PRO A 525 -28.86 -14.65 -12.69
CA PRO A 525 -29.01 -15.65 -11.65
C PRO A 525 -28.16 -16.89 -11.95
N GLU A 526 -27.51 -17.46 -10.91
CA GLU A 526 -26.85 -18.76 -11.05
C GLU A 526 -27.94 -19.82 -11.24
N ARG A 527 -28.01 -20.40 -12.45
CA ARG A 527 -28.82 -21.59 -12.66
C ARG A 527 -28.19 -22.75 -11.91
N LYS A 528 -28.84 -23.29 -10.87
CA LYS A 528 -28.47 -24.60 -10.34
C LYS A 528 -28.61 -25.60 -11.50
N PRO A 529 -27.61 -26.48 -11.77
CA PRO A 529 -27.78 -27.53 -12.73
C PRO A 529 -29.01 -28.35 -12.34
N GLU A 530 -29.93 -28.54 -13.26
CA GLU A 530 -31.06 -29.42 -13.03
C GLU A 530 -30.52 -30.80 -12.64
N PRO A 531 -31.04 -31.44 -11.56
CA PRO A 531 -30.58 -32.75 -11.19
C PRO A 531 -30.84 -33.71 -12.38
N GLN A 532 -29.79 -34.23 -12.98
CA GLN A 532 -29.88 -35.27 -14.00
C GLN A 532 -30.38 -36.52 -13.29
N PHE A 533 -31.66 -36.83 -13.41
CA PHE A 533 -32.21 -38.09 -13.00
C PHE A 533 -31.80 -39.14 -14.06
N TRP A 534 -30.82 -39.95 -13.73
CA TRP A 534 -30.51 -41.16 -14.49
C TRP A 534 -31.60 -42.19 -14.17
N SER A 535 -32.35 -42.58 -15.16
CA SER A 535 -33.27 -43.69 -14.99
C SER A 535 -32.49 -45.00 -15.01
N TRP A 536 -32.90 -45.95 -14.19
CA TRP A 536 -32.34 -47.31 -14.20
C TRP A 536 -32.44 -48.02 -15.56
N ALA A 537 -33.14 -47.42 -16.51
CA ALA A 537 -33.27 -47.90 -17.88
C ALA A 537 -32.11 -47.47 -18.80
N ASP A 538 -31.28 -46.55 -18.33
CA ASP A 538 -30.12 -46.01 -19.07
C ASP A 538 -28.78 -46.66 -18.66
N LEU A 539 -28.83 -47.65 -17.74
CA LEU A 539 -27.75 -48.53 -17.35
C LEU A 539 -27.96 -49.93 -17.95
#